data_e71733b98e38c205e3d05b3fb1267ac6
#
_entry.id   e71733b98e38c205e3d05b3fb1267ac6
#
_cell.length_a   1.000
_cell.length_b   1.000
_cell.length_c   1.000
_cell.angle_alpha   90.00
_cell.angle_beta   90.00
_cell.angle_gamma   90.00
#
_symmetry.space_group_name_H-M   'P 1'
#
loop_
_entity.id
_entity.type
_entity.pdbx_description
1 polymer ?
#
loop_
_entity_poly.entity_id
_entity_poly.type
_entity_poly.pdbx_seq_one_letter_code
_entity_poly.pdbx_strand_id
1 'polypeptide(L)'
;IKKDYLIVSKRISMVSSFSGRSNTFSAADIDEIKAQKFCKSVGAFTSSRYKVSASMGVEGMAYMSTEMFFESVPDRFVDADLKDWHFAEGDPVVPIILPRSYLTIYNFGFAQSRSLPKLSEGVVSMLDLNVRLRGNGREGVMKGRGIGFSTRRNTILVRESFMKWSNRLYAPDGD
;
A
#
# COMPACT_ATOMS: atom_id res chain seq x y z
N ILE A 1 18.16 -5.83 15.36
CA ILE A 1 17.26 -6.82 16.01
C ILE A 1 16.14 -7.06 15.05
N LYS A 2 16.02 -8.29 14.48
CA LYS A 2 14.86 -8.69 13.69
C LYS A 2 13.62 -8.61 14.58
N LYS A 3 12.72 -7.71 14.27
CA LYS A 3 11.40 -7.69 14.92
C LYS A 3 10.59 -8.83 14.32
N ASP A 4 10.41 -9.89 15.05
CA ASP A 4 9.52 -10.98 14.64
C ASP A 4 8.07 -10.53 14.85
N TYR A 5 7.27 -10.64 13.80
CA TYR A 5 5.83 -10.38 13.86
C TYR A 5 5.07 -11.41 13.04
N LEU A 6 3.85 -11.65 13.47
CA LEU A 6 2.89 -12.49 12.77
C LEU A 6 1.87 -11.60 12.04
N ILE A 7 1.50 -12.01 10.84
CA ILE A 7 0.35 -11.44 10.13
C ILE A 7 -0.83 -12.36 10.39
N VAL A 8 -1.87 -11.81 10.98
CA VAL A 8 -3.13 -12.50 11.24
C VAL A 8 -4.16 -12.02 10.25
N SER A 9 -4.81 -12.95 9.56
CA SER A 9 -5.87 -12.65 8.59
C SER A 9 -7.12 -13.43 8.94
N LYS A 10 -8.30 -12.82 8.75
CA LYS A 10 -9.57 -13.57 8.82
C LYS A 10 -9.67 -14.51 7.63
N ARG A 11 -10.06 -15.74 7.87
CA ARG A 11 -10.32 -16.71 6.81
C ARG A 11 -11.63 -16.34 6.12
N ILE A 12 -11.55 -16.04 4.83
CA ILE A 12 -12.72 -15.80 4.00
C ILE A 12 -13.22 -17.17 3.52
N SER A 13 -14.49 -17.51 3.81
CA SER A 13 -15.15 -18.67 3.21
C SER A 13 -16.31 -18.20 2.33
N MET A 14 -16.69 -18.99 1.34
CA MET A 14 -17.86 -18.67 0.50
C MET A 14 -19.12 -18.47 1.35
N VAL A 15 -19.27 -19.24 2.43
CA VAL A 15 -20.39 -19.13 3.35
C VAL A 15 -20.41 -17.80 4.09
N SER A 16 -19.24 -17.26 4.48
CA SER A 16 -19.16 -15.96 5.14
C SER A 16 -19.52 -14.79 4.21
N SER A 17 -19.22 -14.91 2.92
CA SER A 17 -19.58 -13.91 1.90
C SER A 17 -21.11 -13.81 1.70
N PHE A 18 -21.83 -14.92 1.85
CA PHE A 18 -23.30 -14.92 1.76
C PHE A 18 -24.01 -14.54 3.07
N SER A 19 -23.32 -14.67 4.21
CA SER A 19 -23.92 -14.43 5.53
C SER A 19 -23.77 -12.97 6.02
N GLY A 20 -23.23 -12.05 5.21
CA GLY A 20 -23.05 -10.66 5.59
C GLY A 20 -22.03 -10.43 6.72
N ARG A 21 -21.24 -11.45 7.06
CA ARG A 21 -20.19 -11.30 8.08
C ARG A 21 -19.04 -10.46 7.52
N SER A 22 -18.65 -9.44 8.27
CA SER A 22 -17.52 -8.60 7.94
C SER A 22 -16.22 -9.41 7.83
N ASN A 23 -15.49 -9.22 6.74
CA ASN A 23 -14.17 -9.80 6.53
C ASN A 23 -13.07 -9.01 7.26
N THR A 24 -13.43 -7.92 7.92
CA THR A 24 -12.51 -7.08 8.70
C THR A 24 -12.52 -7.47 10.18
N PHE A 25 -11.45 -7.15 10.88
CA PHE A 25 -11.37 -7.29 12.32
C PHE A 25 -12.18 -6.17 13.00
N SER A 26 -13.04 -6.53 13.92
CA SER A 26 -13.69 -5.57 14.80
C SER A 26 -12.73 -5.07 15.88
N ALA A 27 -13.10 -3.99 16.57
CA ALA A 27 -12.33 -3.52 17.72
C ALA A 27 -12.19 -4.61 18.80
N ALA A 28 -13.26 -5.38 19.06
CA ALA A 28 -13.25 -6.49 20.01
C ALA A 28 -12.26 -7.59 19.60
N ASP A 29 -12.23 -7.98 18.32
CA ASP A 29 -11.25 -8.96 17.81
C ASP A 29 -9.80 -8.47 18.04
N ILE A 30 -9.55 -7.19 17.80
CA ILE A 30 -8.22 -6.59 17.99
C ILE A 30 -7.84 -6.58 19.47
N ASP A 31 -8.76 -6.27 20.36
CA ASP A 31 -8.52 -6.24 21.80
C ASP A 31 -8.31 -7.65 22.37
N GLU A 32 -9.01 -8.66 21.84
CA GLU A 32 -8.77 -10.06 22.17
C GLU A 32 -7.35 -10.50 21.76
N ILE A 33 -6.88 -10.12 20.57
CA ILE A 33 -5.50 -10.39 20.13
C ILE A 33 -4.48 -9.69 21.03
N LYS A 34 -4.73 -8.43 21.41
CA LYS A 34 -3.84 -7.68 22.31
C LYS A 34 -3.74 -8.32 23.69
N ALA A 35 -4.82 -8.93 24.18
CA ALA A 35 -4.85 -9.55 25.50
C ALA A 35 -4.04 -10.85 25.60
N GLN A 36 -3.58 -11.42 24.46
CA GLN A 36 -2.76 -12.63 24.46
C GLN A 36 -1.41 -12.39 25.08
N LYS A 37 -0.96 -13.28 25.97
CA LYS A 37 0.30 -13.16 26.74
C LYS A 37 1.55 -13.05 25.86
N PHE A 38 1.53 -13.61 24.65
CA PHE A 38 2.62 -13.53 23.68
C PHE A 38 2.59 -12.27 22.83
N CYS A 39 1.51 -11.51 22.86
CA CYS A 39 1.32 -10.33 22.03
C CYS A 39 1.90 -9.09 22.71
N LYS A 40 2.99 -8.56 22.18
CA LYS A 40 3.60 -7.30 22.66
C LYS A 40 2.91 -6.05 22.10
N SER A 41 2.44 -6.10 20.88
CA SER A 41 1.74 -4.99 20.22
C SER A 41 0.99 -5.48 18.99
N VAL A 42 -0.10 -4.81 18.65
CA VAL A 42 -0.91 -5.07 17.45
C VAL A 42 -0.89 -3.82 16.57
N GLY A 43 -0.85 -4.02 15.26
CA GLY A 43 -1.06 -3.01 14.25
C GLY A 43 -2.09 -3.51 13.27
N ALA A 44 -3.15 -2.73 13.06
CA ALA A 44 -4.14 -3.04 12.04
C ALA A 44 -3.68 -2.54 10.67
N PHE A 45 -3.94 -3.34 9.63
CA PHE A 45 -3.89 -2.88 8.27
C PHE A 45 -5.15 -2.10 7.94
N THR A 46 -4.98 -0.95 7.32
CA THR A 46 -6.07 -0.17 6.75
C THR A 46 -5.85 -0.08 5.24
N SER A 47 -6.83 -0.51 4.47
CA SER A 47 -6.75 -0.49 3.00
C SER A 47 -7.46 0.73 2.42
N SER A 48 -7.04 1.13 1.21
CA SER A 48 -7.77 2.10 0.41
C SER A 48 -9.14 1.54 0.02
N ARG A 49 -10.20 2.31 0.28
CA ARG A 49 -11.60 1.96 -0.05
C ARG A 49 -12.08 2.66 -1.34
N TYR A 50 -11.16 3.01 -2.20
CA TYR A 50 -11.38 3.70 -3.47
C TYR A 50 -10.41 3.12 -4.51
N LYS A 51 -10.63 3.43 -5.78
CA LYS A 51 -9.76 2.97 -6.87
C LYS A 51 -8.47 3.78 -6.91
N VAL A 52 -7.36 3.08 -6.95
CA VAL A 52 -6.03 3.66 -7.13
C VAL A 52 -5.44 3.10 -8.43
N SER A 53 -4.91 3.97 -9.27
CA SER A 53 -4.08 3.56 -10.39
C SER A 53 -2.81 4.39 -10.41
N ALA A 54 -1.72 3.75 -10.77
CA ALA A 54 -0.48 4.48 -11.00
C ALA A 54 -0.03 4.30 -12.43
N SER A 55 0.59 5.36 -12.93
CA SER A 55 1.19 5.36 -14.23
C SER A 55 2.60 5.94 -14.16
N MET A 56 3.48 5.35 -14.92
CA MET A 56 4.85 5.78 -15.06
C MET A 56 5.11 6.04 -16.54
N GLY A 57 5.54 7.26 -16.86
CA GLY A 57 6.05 7.61 -18.17
C GLY A 57 7.55 7.91 -18.02
N VAL A 58 8.39 7.21 -18.77
CA VAL A 58 9.78 7.59 -18.98
C VAL A 58 9.88 8.06 -20.40
N GLU A 59 10.51 9.21 -20.60
CA GLU A 59 10.64 9.81 -21.93
C GLU A 59 11.24 8.78 -22.91
N GLY A 60 10.50 8.47 -23.99
CA GLY A 60 10.89 7.44 -24.96
C GLY A 60 10.51 5.99 -24.60
N MET A 61 9.83 5.74 -23.50
CA MET A 61 9.35 4.39 -23.11
C MET A 61 7.83 4.29 -23.11
N ALA A 62 7.35 3.06 -23.25
CA ALA A 62 5.93 2.76 -23.22
C ALA A 62 5.29 3.22 -21.91
N TYR A 63 4.17 3.91 -22.01
CA TYR A 63 3.33 4.29 -20.89
C TYR A 63 2.79 3.04 -20.20
N MET A 64 3.12 2.86 -18.93
CA MET A 64 2.61 1.76 -18.13
C MET A 64 1.63 2.29 -17.11
N SER A 65 0.41 1.80 -17.12
CA SER A 65 -0.60 2.08 -16.12
C SER A 65 -1.08 0.78 -15.49
N THR A 66 -1.22 0.76 -14.18
CA THR A 66 -1.73 -0.40 -13.45
C THR A 66 -2.65 0.04 -12.32
N GLU A 67 -3.69 -0.77 -12.06
CA GLU A 67 -4.46 -0.65 -10.83
C GLU A 67 -3.63 -1.19 -9.67
N MET A 68 -3.75 -0.56 -8.52
CA MET A 68 -3.04 -0.96 -7.31
C MET A 68 -3.90 -0.73 -6.08
N PHE A 69 -3.49 -1.34 -4.98
CA PHE A 69 -4.12 -1.17 -3.68
C PHE A 69 -3.11 -0.58 -2.71
N PHE A 70 -3.52 0.46 -2.02
CA PHE A 70 -2.74 1.01 -0.93
C PHE A 70 -3.18 0.42 0.39
N GLU A 71 -2.20 0.13 1.23
CA GLU A 71 -2.41 -0.23 2.61
C GLU A 71 -1.56 0.66 3.52
N SER A 72 -2.01 0.84 4.73
CA SER A 72 -1.23 1.46 5.79
C SER A 72 -1.19 0.56 7.02
N VAL A 73 -0.11 0.70 7.76
CA VAL A 73 0.12 0.03 9.03
C VAL A 73 0.91 0.98 9.93
N PRO A 74 0.78 0.92 11.26
CA PRO A 74 1.57 1.78 12.13
C PRO A 74 3.07 1.69 11.85
N ASP A 75 3.76 2.83 11.85
CA ASP A 75 5.16 2.98 11.43
C ASP A 75 6.11 1.96 12.09
N ARG A 76 5.83 1.55 13.33
CA ARG A 76 6.63 0.55 14.05
C ARG A 76 6.65 -0.84 13.40
N PHE A 77 5.71 -1.13 12.49
CA PHE A 77 5.62 -2.38 11.74
C PHE A 77 6.15 -2.27 10.31
N VAL A 78 6.59 -1.11 9.90
CA VAL A 78 7.21 -0.90 8.59
C VAL A 78 8.67 -1.34 8.62
N ASP A 79 9.09 -2.13 7.64
CA ASP A 79 10.44 -2.71 7.53
C ASP A 79 11.34 -1.97 6.53
N ALA A 80 11.11 -0.67 6.34
CA ALA A 80 11.89 0.20 5.46
C ALA A 80 12.44 1.40 6.23
N ASP A 81 13.37 2.14 5.61
CA ASP A 81 13.83 3.42 6.15
C ASP A 81 12.69 4.45 6.07
N LEU A 82 12.42 5.11 7.19
CA LEU A 82 11.31 6.06 7.34
C LEU A 82 11.77 7.53 7.28
N LYS A 83 12.99 7.80 6.82
CA LYS A 83 13.54 9.16 6.78
C LYS A 83 12.64 10.13 6.00
N ASP A 84 12.15 9.70 4.83
CA ASP A 84 11.29 10.50 3.95
C ASP A 84 9.80 10.06 4.04
N TRP A 85 9.44 9.34 5.10
CA TRP A 85 8.09 8.83 5.36
C TRP A 85 7.21 9.89 6.01
N HIS A 86 6.94 10.97 5.28
CA HIS A 86 6.10 12.07 5.76
C HIS A 86 5.00 12.37 4.75
N PHE A 87 3.79 12.61 5.26
CA PHE A 87 2.66 13.13 4.48
C PHE A 87 1.76 13.97 5.37
N ALA A 88 1.45 15.16 4.90
CA ALA A 88 0.41 16.04 5.44
C ALA A 88 -0.61 16.37 4.35
N GLU A 89 -1.81 16.72 4.76
CA GLU A 89 -2.85 17.18 3.83
C GLU A 89 -2.37 18.43 3.07
N GLY A 90 -2.46 18.37 1.73
CA GLY A 90 -1.95 19.42 0.85
C GLY A 90 -0.57 19.13 0.26
N ASP A 91 0.13 18.10 0.73
CA ASP A 91 1.39 17.69 0.10
C ASP A 91 1.14 17.19 -1.32
N PRO A 92 1.93 17.63 -2.31
CA PRO A 92 1.76 17.22 -3.70
C PRO A 92 2.31 15.81 -3.99
N VAL A 93 3.06 15.25 -3.05
CA VAL A 93 3.77 13.97 -3.21
C VAL A 93 3.37 13.02 -2.08
N VAL A 94 2.99 11.81 -2.44
CA VAL A 94 2.77 10.71 -1.48
C VAL A 94 4.00 9.80 -1.46
N PRO A 95 4.64 9.60 -0.29
CA PRO A 95 5.70 8.60 -0.14
C PRO A 95 5.11 7.20 -0.19
N ILE A 96 5.76 6.31 -0.93
CA ILE A 96 5.30 4.94 -1.19
C ILE A 96 6.43 3.97 -0.87
N ILE A 97 6.12 2.91 -0.12
CA ILE A 97 7.01 1.76 0.06
C ILE A 97 6.47 0.61 -0.79
N LEU A 98 7.29 0.12 -1.69
CA LEU A 98 6.93 -0.91 -2.66
C LEU A 98 7.33 -2.31 -2.16
N PRO A 99 6.57 -3.35 -2.48
CA PRO A 99 7.04 -4.72 -2.32
C PRO A 99 8.28 -4.97 -3.20
N ARG A 100 9.33 -5.56 -2.64
CA ARG A 100 10.51 -5.93 -3.43
C ARG A 100 10.19 -6.92 -4.55
N SER A 101 9.17 -7.75 -4.36
CA SER A 101 8.67 -8.65 -5.38
C SER A 101 8.21 -7.94 -6.67
N TYR A 102 7.72 -6.71 -6.57
CA TYR A 102 7.31 -5.92 -7.76
C TYR A 102 8.49 -5.59 -8.67
N LEU A 103 9.64 -5.28 -8.07
CA LEU A 103 10.86 -5.05 -8.84
C LEU A 103 11.32 -6.32 -9.57
N THR A 104 11.19 -7.47 -8.91
CA THR A 104 11.48 -8.77 -9.50
C THR A 104 10.53 -9.09 -10.66
N ILE A 105 9.22 -8.92 -10.46
CA ILE A 105 8.21 -9.14 -11.50
C ILE A 105 8.44 -8.21 -12.70
N TYR A 106 8.73 -6.93 -12.45
CA TYR A 106 9.07 -6.00 -13.52
C TYR A 106 10.30 -6.47 -14.30
N ASN A 107 11.41 -6.72 -13.63
CA ASN A 107 12.69 -7.00 -14.26
C ASN A 107 12.72 -8.31 -15.05
N PHE A 108 12.10 -9.36 -14.54
CA PHE A 108 12.14 -10.71 -15.14
C PHE A 108 10.89 -11.08 -15.92
N GLY A 109 9.77 -10.44 -15.65
CA GLY A 109 8.53 -10.65 -16.39
C GLY A 109 8.32 -9.62 -17.50
N PHE A 110 8.15 -8.36 -17.09
CA PHE A 110 7.72 -7.29 -18.00
C PHE A 110 8.86 -6.71 -18.83
N ALA A 111 9.96 -6.30 -18.21
CA ALA A 111 11.06 -5.62 -18.89
C ALA A 111 11.74 -6.55 -19.91
N GLN A 112 11.97 -7.79 -19.53
CA GLN A 112 12.62 -8.77 -20.40
C GLN A 112 11.78 -9.07 -21.66
N SER A 113 10.47 -9.22 -21.51
CA SER A 113 9.57 -9.53 -22.66
C SER A 113 9.39 -8.36 -23.63
N ARG A 114 9.77 -7.16 -23.24
CA ARG A 114 9.59 -5.91 -24.02
C ARG A 114 10.88 -5.20 -24.33
N SER A 115 12.02 -5.84 -24.09
CA SER A 115 13.36 -5.24 -24.28
C SER A 115 13.54 -3.90 -23.56
N LEU A 116 12.91 -3.75 -22.38
CA LEU A 116 13.03 -2.56 -21.54
C LEU A 116 14.19 -2.72 -20.57
N PRO A 117 14.79 -1.61 -20.11
CA PRO A 117 15.87 -1.65 -19.13
C PRO A 117 15.39 -2.22 -17.80
N LYS A 118 16.25 -2.98 -17.13
CA LYS A 118 16.01 -3.42 -15.77
C LYS A 118 16.13 -2.24 -14.82
N LEU A 119 15.27 -2.21 -13.81
CA LEU A 119 15.28 -1.19 -12.76
C LEU A 119 16.02 -1.71 -11.52
N SER A 120 16.83 -0.86 -10.92
CA SER A 120 17.37 -1.07 -9.58
C SER A 120 16.52 -0.33 -8.53
N GLU A 121 16.68 -0.67 -7.25
CA GLU A 121 16.00 0.04 -6.17
C GLU A 121 16.32 1.54 -6.18
N GLY A 122 17.59 1.91 -6.45
CA GLY A 122 17.99 3.31 -6.53
C GLY A 122 17.32 4.06 -7.69
N VAL A 123 17.10 3.41 -8.82
CA VAL A 123 16.39 4.03 -9.95
C VAL A 123 14.92 4.24 -9.62
N VAL A 124 14.27 3.25 -9.00
CA VAL A 124 12.84 3.36 -8.63
C VAL A 124 12.61 4.49 -7.64
N SER A 125 13.53 4.73 -6.71
CA SER A 125 13.42 5.85 -5.75
C SER A 125 13.56 7.24 -6.41
N MET A 126 14.03 7.30 -7.64
CA MET A 126 14.13 8.54 -8.44
C MET A 126 12.94 8.73 -9.39
N LEU A 127 12.09 7.70 -9.54
CA LEU A 127 10.94 7.78 -10.44
C LEU A 127 9.74 8.38 -9.72
N ASP A 128 9.18 9.41 -10.34
CA ASP A 128 7.89 9.95 -9.95
C ASP A 128 6.78 9.15 -10.66
N LEU A 129 5.88 8.59 -9.86
CA LEU A 129 4.66 7.94 -10.35
C LEU A 129 3.54 8.98 -10.40
N ASN A 130 2.70 8.92 -11.42
CA ASN A 130 1.44 9.64 -11.39
C ASN A 130 0.39 8.72 -10.77
N VAL A 131 -0.04 9.07 -9.57
CA VAL A 131 -1.05 8.33 -8.80
C VAL A 131 -2.39 9.00 -8.99
N ARG A 132 -3.36 8.25 -9.49
CA ARG A 132 -4.74 8.68 -9.67
C ARG A 132 -5.61 7.99 -8.64
N LEU A 133 -6.37 8.79 -7.89
CA LEU A 133 -7.32 8.36 -6.88
C LEU A 133 -8.73 8.64 -7.40
N ARG A 134 -9.62 7.65 -7.35
CA ARG A 134 -10.99 7.81 -7.82
C ARG A 134 -11.98 7.12 -6.90
N GLY A 135 -12.95 7.84 -6.43
CA GLY A 135 -14.05 7.33 -5.62
C GLY A 135 -14.96 8.44 -5.11
N ASN A 136 -16.11 8.08 -4.61
CA ASN A 136 -17.12 9.02 -4.09
C ASN A 136 -17.40 10.21 -5.03
N GLY A 137 -17.51 9.93 -6.34
CA GLY A 137 -17.72 10.97 -7.36
C GLY A 137 -16.55 11.94 -7.56
N ARG A 138 -15.41 11.71 -6.92
CA ARG A 138 -14.22 12.56 -6.98
C ARG A 138 -13.07 11.83 -7.69
N GLU A 139 -12.22 12.64 -8.30
CA GLU A 139 -10.97 12.20 -8.88
C GLU A 139 -9.85 13.16 -8.49
N GLY A 140 -8.69 12.63 -8.14
CA GLY A 140 -7.49 13.40 -7.85
C GLY A 140 -6.27 12.75 -8.48
N VAL A 141 -5.29 13.56 -8.82
CA VAL A 141 -3.98 13.11 -9.33
C VAL A 141 -2.91 13.75 -8.47
N MET A 142 -1.94 12.95 -8.06
CA MET A 142 -0.79 13.42 -7.30
C MET A 142 0.47 12.64 -7.68
N LYS A 143 1.61 13.13 -7.28
CA LYS A 143 2.88 12.43 -7.45
C LYS A 143 3.03 11.35 -6.37
N GLY A 144 3.46 10.16 -6.78
CA GLY A 144 3.93 9.12 -5.87
C GLY A 144 5.44 9.00 -5.96
N ARG A 145 6.12 8.90 -4.83
CA ARG A 145 7.57 8.68 -4.78
C ARG A 145 7.89 7.42 -4.02
N GLY A 146 8.57 6.48 -4.69
CA GLY A 146 9.09 5.28 -4.04
C GLY A 146 10.26 5.66 -3.13
N ILE A 147 10.08 5.52 -1.82
CA ILE A 147 11.13 5.86 -0.84
C ILE A 147 11.83 4.63 -0.27
N GLY A 148 11.34 3.44 -0.58
CA GLY A 148 11.95 2.21 -0.08
C GLY A 148 11.20 0.97 -0.54
N PHE A 149 11.75 -0.18 -0.14
CA PHE A 149 11.20 -1.50 -0.44
C PHE A 149 10.99 -2.30 0.82
N SER A 150 9.82 -2.94 0.90
CA SER A 150 9.53 -3.94 1.91
C SER A 150 9.88 -5.34 1.38
N THR A 151 10.59 -6.12 2.20
CA THR A 151 10.87 -7.53 1.93
C THR A 151 9.86 -8.47 2.55
N ARG A 152 9.01 -7.95 3.44
CA ARG A 152 8.07 -8.72 4.25
C ARG A 152 6.62 -8.49 3.87
N ARG A 153 6.36 -7.55 2.96
CA ARG A 153 5.02 -7.16 2.53
C ARG A 153 4.86 -7.40 1.05
N ASN A 154 3.67 -7.83 0.67
CA ASN A 154 3.28 -7.99 -0.73
C ASN A 154 2.34 -6.88 -1.20
N THR A 155 2.14 -5.86 -0.38
CA THR A 155 1.25 -4.73 -0.64
C THR A 155 2.02 -3.43 -0.64
N ILE A 156 1.51 -2.44 -1.37
CA ILE A 156 2.09 -1.11 -1.43
C ILE A 156 1.67 -0.35 -0.17
N LEU A 157 2.67 0.10 0.61
CA LEU A 157 2.41 0.85 1.82
C LEU A 157 2.43 2.35 1.56
N VAL A 158 1.47 3.01 2.16
CA VAL A 158 1.40 4.47 2.31
C VAL A 158 1.26 4.82 3.78
N ARG A 159 1.59 6.06 4.14
CA ARG A 159 1.50 6.49 5.54
C ARG A 159 0.05 6.53 6.03
N GLU A 160 -0.14 6.27 7.33
CA GLU A 160 -1.48 6.31 7.94
C GLU A 160 -2.17 7.68 7.77
N SER A 161 -1.40 8.78 7.82
CA SER A 161 -1.95 10.13 7.58
C SER A 161 -2.54 10.27 6.17
N PHE A 162 -1.82 9.78 5.15
CA PHE A 162 -2.32 9.73 3.78
C PHE A 162 -3.58 8.85 3.67
N MET A 163 -3.56 7.65 4.25
CA MET A 163 -4.68 6.72 4.20
C MET A 163 -5.94 7.31 4.83
N LYS A 164 -5.80 7.95 5.98
CA LYS A 164 -6.93 8.63 6.66
C LYS A 164 -7.50 9.76 5.81
N TRP A 165 -6.62 10.62 5.27
CA TRP A 165 -7.02 11.72 4.41
C TRP A 165 -7.71 11.24 3.13
N SER A 166 -7.12 10.30 2.43
CA SER A 166 -7.62 9.82 1.13
C SER A 166 -8.90 8.99 1.28
N ASN A 167 -9.02 8.14 2.30
CA ASN A 167 -10.27 7.43 2.57
C ASN A 167 -11.40 8.41 2.93
N ARG A 168 -11.13 9.48 3.68
CA ARG A 168 -12.13 10.53 3.98
C ARG A 168 -12.68 11.21 2.72
N LEU A 169 -11.84 11.39 1.69
CA LEU A 169 -12.22 12.10 0.46
C LEU A 169 -12.84 11.20 -0.60
N TYR A 170 -12.32 9.99 -0.76
CA TYR A 170 -12.58 9.12 -1.90
C TYR A 170 -13.29 7.83 -1.55
N ALA A 171 -13.35 7.41 -0.28
CA ALA A 171 -14.13 6.24 0.09
C ALA A 171 -15.63 6.53 -0.04
N PRO A 172 -16.45 5.52 -0.39
CA PRO A 172 -17.91 5.65 -0.35
C PRO A 172 -18.37 6.04 1.06
N ASP A 173 -19.39 6.90 1.14
CA ASP A 173 -20.05 7.21 2.42
C ASP A 173 -20.71 5.95 2.98
N GLY A 174 -20.53 5.66 4.26
CA GLY A 174 -21.33 4.65 4.96
C GLY A 174 -20.62 3.38 5.46
N ASP A 175 -19.38 3.53 6.00
CA ASP A 175 -18.81 2.51 6.93
C ASP A 175 -18.18 3.20 8.14
#